data_9dcfca8ece918881230cca7a23a22d9c
#
_entry.id   9dcfca8ece918881230cca7a23a22d9c
#
_cell.length_a   1.000
_cell.length_b   1.000
_cell.length_c   1.000
_cell.angle_alpha   90.00
_cell.angle_beta   90.00
_cell.angle_gamma   90.00
#
_symmetry.space_group_name_H-M   'P 1'
#
loop_
_entity.id
_entity.type
_entity.pdbx_description
1 polymer ?
#
loop_
_entity_poly.entity_id
_entity_poly.type
_entity_poly.pdbx_seq_one_letter_code
_entity_poly.pdbx_strand_id
1 'polypeptide(L)'
;MLLPLFPPGNIVRDIILLLDGAIVFYSFLLGIVLLGQWYRSPFRKAVDVKLAWGLFFIGMVGNTSAFMLADFFYTDDPLNIFWVKIGYMCLILALVAFFSTIERMLPYRLHHAFSITGLASAGLTIVSPRDYIEAVALFISIVTLIGVMLFLTFSIRNTSGAVRRSIGQIVAGFLIGFVGFLGRSDVSYYALGELIYAFGAALMVIGLIIFGYALIMSPALDELDWRQQLVELYIIQEGGLLVFHHHFKEVQDIDQVLTAAGISGVQSLFQEITRSEEGLNVVSIGDYEILFAHGGSFSSVLISRKAYHILLSKVQEFTDKFDLIFGPIIERFEGSLREFSSVHELVASVF
;
A
#
# COMPACT_ATOMS: atom_id res chain seq x y z
N MET A 1 45.60 1.57 2.77
CA MET A 1 45.39 0.53 1.75
C MET A 1 44.24 -0.31 2.30
N LEU A 2 43.01 -0.03 1.91
CA LEU A 2 41.84 -0.80 2.34
C LEU A 2 41.81 -2.06 1.49
N LEU A 3 41.99 -3.22 2.13
CA LEU A 3 41.78 -4.52 1.50
C LEU A 3 40.31 -4.60 1.05
N PRO A 4 39.99 -5.34 -0.03
CA PRO A 4 38.61 -5.63 -0.37
C PRO A 4 37.93 -6.20 0.87
N LEU A 5 36.69 -5.79 1.13
CA LEU A 5 35.92 -6.25 2.29
C LEU A 5 35.91 -7.78 2.32
N PHE A 6 35.94 -8.39 1.13
CA PHE A 6 35.94 -9.84 0.95
C PHE A 6 37.13 -10.29 0.04
N PRO A 7 38.26 -10.75 0.60
CA PRO A 7 39.41 -11.20 -0.17
C PRO A 7 39.08 -12.46 -0.99
N PRO A 8 39.67 -12.61 -2.19
CA PRO A 8 39.50 -13.81 -3.04
C PRO A 8 39.93 -15.09 -2.32
N GLY A 9 39.24 -16.20 -2.56
CA GLY A 9 39.56 -17.50 -2.02
C GLY A 9 38.87 -17.87 -0.69
N ASN A 10 38.00 -17.04 -0.18
CA ASN A 10 37.18 -17.33 1.00
C ASN A 10 35.79 -17.86 0.58
N ILE A 11 35.39 -19.02 1.12
CA ILE A 11 34.07 -19.62 0.89
C ILE A 11 32.91 -18.69 1.29
N VAL A 12 33.09 -17.92 2.39
CA VAL A 12 32.09 -16.97 2.86
C VAL A 12 31.86 -15.85 1.85
N ARG A 13 32.94 -15.39 1.18
CA ARG A 13 32.83 -14.43 0.07
C ARG A 13 31.92 -14.93 -1.05
N ASP A 14 32.13 -16.20 -1.47
CA ASP A 14 31.35 -16.76 -2.58
C ASP A 14 29.88 -16.94 -2.20
N ILE A 15 29.60 -17.30 -0.94
CA ILE A 15 28.23 -17.36 -0.39
C ILE A 15 27.59 -15.97 -0.39
N ILE A 16 28.30 -14.94 0.07
CA ILE A 16 27.78 -13.56 0.09
C ILE A 16 27.49 -13.09 -1.33
N LEU A 17 28.40 -13.34 -2.28
CA LEU A 17 28.21 -12.96 -3.68
C LEU A 17 26.96 -13.64 -4.29
N LEU A 18 26.75 -14.93 -3.99
CA LEU A 18 25.55 -15.65 -4.41
C LEU A 18 24.27 -15.05 -3.80
N LEU A 19 24.29 -14.73 -2.51
CA LEU A 19 23.16 -14.12 -1.83
C LEU A 19 22.85 -12.71 -2.36
N ASP A 20 23.88 -11.91 -2.65
CA ASP A 20 23.72 -10.60 -3.26
C ASP A 20 23.15 -10.71 -4.69
N GLY A 21 23.61 -11.70 -5.46
CA GLY A 21 23.01 -12.02 -6.75
C GLY A 21 21.54 -12.41 -6.64
N ALA A 22 21.16 -13.16 -5.59
CA ALA A 22 19.77 -13.50 -5.31
C ALA A 22 18.94 -12.25 -4.93
N ILE A 23 19.50 -11.34 -4.12
CA ILE A 23 18.83 -10.08 -3.77
C ILE A 23 18.58 -9.24 -5.04
N VAL A 24 19.57 -9.11 -5.90
CA VAL A 24 19.42 -8.40 -7.19
C VAL A 24 18.33 -9.03 -8.04
N PHE A 25 18.38 -10.36 -8.20
CA PHE A 25 17.42 -11.10 -9.03
C PHE A 25 15.99 -10.96 -8.51
N TYR A 26 15.75 -11.22 -7.22
CA TYR A 26 14.40 -11.12 -6.64
C TYR A 26 13.89 -9.68 -6.62
N SER A 27 14.74 -8.69 -6.31
CA SER A 27 14.36 -7.28 -6.37
C SER A 27 14.00 -6.86 -7.79
N PHE A 28 14.76 -7.28 -8.79
CA PHE A 28 14.46 -7.01 -10.19
C PHE A 28 13.13 -7.63 -10.63
N LEU A 29 12.90 -8.90 -10.29
CA LEU A 29 11.67 -9.61 -10.59
C LEU A 29 10.46 -8.91 -9.96
N LEU A 30 10.54 -8.58 -8.67
CA LEU A 30 9.48 -7.87 -7.95
C LEU A 30 9.22 -6.48 -8.54
N GLY A 31 10.29 -5.74 -8.84
CA GLY A 31 10.20 -4.43 -9.47
C GLY A 31 9.45 -4.49 -10.80
N ILE A 32 9.83 -5.41 -11.70
CA ILE A 32 9.17 -5.58 -12.99
C ILE A 32 7.70 -6.01 -12.84
N VAL A 33 7.41 -6.97 -11.96
CA VAL A 33 6.03 -7.45 -11.75
C VAL A 33 5.14 -6.31 -11.27
N LEU A 34 5.57 -5.54 -10.26
CA LEU A 34 4.79 -4.44 -9.71
C LEU A 34 4.62 -3.28 -10.70
N LEU A 35 5.69 -2.90 -11.39
CA LEU A 35 5.62 -1.88 -12.46
C LEU A 35 4.74 -2.35 -13.62
N GLY A 36 4.81 -3.63 -13.98
CA GLY A 36 3.94 -4.24 -14.99
C GLY A 36 2.47 -4.22 -14.57
N GLN A 37 2.16 -4.55 -13.32
CA GLN A 37 0.80 -4.46 -12.77
C GLN A 37 0.29 -3.01 -12.77
N TRP A 38 1.12 -2.06 -12.32
CA TRP A 38 0.79 -0.64 -12.40
C TRP A 38 0.55 -0.17 -13.84
N TYR A 39 1.43 -0.57 -14.76
CA TYR A 39 1.31 -0.19 -16.18
C TYR A 39 0.03 -0.73 -16.84
N ARG A 40 -0.40 -1.94 -16.48
CA ARG A 40 -1.62 -2.57 -16.98
C ARG A 40 -2.89 -2.08 -16.29
N SER A 41 -2.79 -1.33 -15.20
CA SER A 41 -3.96 -0.78 -14.53
C SER A 41 -4.67 0.24 -15.43
N PRO A 42 -6.00 0.11 -15.65
CA PRO A 42 -6.76 1.06 -16.47
C PRO A 42 -6.79 2.47 -15.87
N PHE A 43 -6.63 2.59 -14.54
CA PHE A 43 -6.63 3.87 -13.81
C PHE A 43 -5.23 4.18 -13.26
N ARG A 44 -4.26 4.39 -14.17
CA ARG A 44 -2.88 4.72 -13.76
C ARG A 44 -2.85 6.06 -13.03
N LYS A 45 -2.40 6.03 -11.80
CA LYS A 45 -2.13 7.24 -11.02
C LYS A 45 -0.61 7.42 -10.88
N ALA A 46 -0.16 8.69 -10.91
CA ALA A 46 1.24 9.02 -10.59
C ALA A 46 1.57 8.71 -9.12
N VAL A 47 0.55 8.63 -8.27
CA VAL A 47 0.64 8.24 -6.86
C VAL A 47 -0.06 6.91 -6.71
N ASP A 48 0.71 5.83 -6.77
CA ASP A 48 0.22 4.45 -6.71
C ASP A 48 1.19 3.62 -5.88
N VAL A 49 0.66 2.78 -5.00
CA VAL A 49 1.47 1.95 -4.10
C VAL A 49 2.32 0.95 -4.89
N LYS A 50 1.79 0.39 -5.98
CA LYS A 50 2.54 -0.55 -6.83
C LYS A 50 3.71 0.14 -7.53
N LEU A 51 3.48 1.38 -8.03
CA LEU A 51 4.54 2.19 -8.62
C LEU A 51 5.64 2.47 -7.58
N ALA A 52 5.25 2.89 -6.37
CA ALA A 52 6.19 3.22 -5.31
C ALA A 52 7.05 2.01 -4.90
N TRP A 53 6.44 0.85 -4.66
CA TRP A 53 7.16 -0.38 -4.36
C TRP A 53 7.99 -0.89 -5.55
N GLY A 54 7.46 -0.78 -6.76
CA GLY A 54 8.20 -1.14 -7.97
C GLY A 54 9.50 -0.33 -8.11
N LEU A 55 9.42 1.00 -7.94
CA LEU A 55 10.59 1.89 -7.95
C LEU A 55 11.55 1.59 -6.79
N PHE A 56 11.02 1.30 -5.59
CA PHE A 56 11.84 0.89 -4.46
C PHE A 56 12.67 -0.36 -4.78
N PHE A 57 12.06 -1.40 -5.36
CA PHE A 57 12.80 -2.61 -5.72
C PHE A 57 13.81 -2.38 -6.84
N ILE A 58 13.51 -1.56 -7.84
CA ILE A 58 14.50 -1.17 -8.85
C ILE A 58 15.68 -0.41 -8.22
N GLY A 59 15.41 0.48 -7.26
CA GLY A 59 16.46 1.14 -6.49
C GLY A 59 17.32 0.15 -5.68
N MET A 60 16.70 -0.89 -5.12
CA MET A 60 17.41 -1.98 -4.44
C MET A 60 18.33 -2.77 -5.39
N VAL A 61 17.90 -2.99 -6.64
CA VAL A 61 18.78 -3.58 -7.68
C VAL A 61 20.02 -2.71 -7.87
N GLY A 62 19.82 -1.41 -8.10
CA GLY A 62 20.93 -0.47 -8.29
C GLY A 62 21.85 -0.40 -7.06
N ASN A 63 21.26 -0.34 -5.87
CA ASN A 63 22.00 -0.35 -4.60
C ASN A 63 22.86 -1.59 -4.44
N THR A 64 22.26 -2.79 -4.48
CA THR A 64 22.98 -4.03 -4.25
C THR A 64 24.02 -4.30 -5.34
N SER A 65 23.69 -4.01 -6.62
CA SER A 65 24.66 -4.17 -7.71
C SER A 65 25.87 -3.23 -7.56
N ALA A 66 25.66 -2.00 -7.15
CA ALA A 66 26.73 -1.05 -6.92
C ALA A 66 27.64 -1.46 -5.74
N PHE A 67 27.03 -1.97 -4.65
CA PHE A 67 27.82 -2.54 -3.54
C PHE A 67 28.59 -3.79 -3.93
N MET A 68 27.97 -4.69 -4.73
CA MET A 68 28.73 -5.84 -5.27
C MET A 68 29.97 -5.39 -6.05
N LEU A 69 29.85 -4.32 -6.85
CA LEU A 69 30.99 -3.79 -7.58
C LEU A 69 32.04 -3.17 -6.63
N ALA A 70 31.62 -2.41 -5.62
CA ALA A 70 32.52 -1.81 -4.65
C ALA A 70 33.25 -2.84 -3.79
N ASP A 71 32.54 -3.84 -3.26
CA ASP A 71 33.07 -4.75 -2.24
C ASP A 71 33.86 -5.92 -2.83
N PHE A 72 33.57 -6.33 -4.07
CA PHE A 72 34.19 -7.52 -4.67
C PHE A 72 35.13 -7.23 -5.83
N PHE A 73 34.96 -6.11 -6.55
CA PHE A 73 35.65 -5.87 -7.81
C PHE A 73 36.50 -4.60 -7.81
N TYR A 74 36.00 -3.49 -7.27
CA TYR A 74 36.69 -2.21 -7.28
C TYR A 74 37.21 -1.86 -5.89
N THR A 75 38.47 -2.23 -5.66
CA THR A 75 39.13 -2.03 -4.35
C THR A 75 39.92 -0.72 -4.27
N ASP A 76 40.14 -0.05 -5.41
CA ASP A 76 40.83 1.23 -5.48
C ASP A 76 39.95 2.37 -4.97
N ASP A 77 40.46 3.19 -4.06
CA ASP A 77 39.70 4.21 -3.34
C ASP A 77 38.76 5.06 -4.19
N PRO A 78 39.15 5.68 -5.30
CA PRO A 78 38.25 6.57 -6.04
C PRO A 78 37.08 5.81 -6.69
N LEU A 79 37.30 4.60 -7.22
CA LEU A 79 36.25 3.80 -7.84
C LEU A 79 35.36 3.13 -6.80
N ASN A 80 35.91 2.68 -5.70
CA ASN A 80 35.14 2.12 -4.59
C ASN A 80 34.15 3.15 -4.04
N ILE A 81 34.62 4.37 -3.68
CA ILE A 81 33.80 5.45 -3.18
C ILE A 81 32.71 5.84 -4.20
N PHE A 82 33.05 5.86 -5.47
CA PHE A 82 32.09 6.17 -6.55
C PHE A 82 30.94 5.16 -6.56
N TRP A 83 31.23 3.84 -6.53
CA TRP A 83 30.18 2.81 -6.54
C TRP A 83 29.37 2.79 -5.26
N VAL A 84 29.98 3.01 -4.09
CA VAL A 84 29.28 3.15 -2.82
C VAL A 84 28.29 4.32 -2.88
N LYS A 85 28.72 5.49 -3.38
CA LYS A 85 27.82 6.65 -3.55
C LYS A 85 26.67 6.35 -4.52
N ILE A 86 26.95 5.70 -5.66
CA ILE A 86 25.89 5.30 -6.59
C ILE A 86 24.89 4.36 -5.91
N GLY A 87 25.36 3.37 -5.17
CA GLY A 87 24.51 2.46 -4.44
C GLY A 87 23.53 3.17 -3.51
N TYR A 88 24.05 4.03 -2.64
CA TYR A 88 23.20 4.82 -1.75
C TYR A 88 22.29 5.79 -2.50
N MET A 89 22.74 6.42 -3.57
CA MET A 89 21.89 7.30 -4.39
C MET A 89 20.72 6.54 -5.01
N CYS A 90 20.93 5.35 -5.56
CA CYS A 90 19.86 4.51 -6.10
C CYS A 90 18.81 4.20 -5.04
N LEU A 91 19.24 3.80 -3.83
CA LEU A 91 18.34 3.49 -2.73
C LEU A 91 17.60 4.74 -2.24
N ILE A 92 18.30 5.84 -1.98
CA ILE A 92 17.70 7.06 -1.42
C ILE A 92 16.69 7.67 -2.39
N LEU A 93 17.00 7.73 -3.69
CA LEU A 93 16.06 8.25 -4.69
C LEU A 93 14.80 7.38 -4.81
N ALA A 94 14.96 6.06 -4.73
CA ALA A 94 13.84 5.13 -4.68
C ALA A 94 12.98 5.32 -3.41
N LEU A 95 13.63 5.56 -2.26
CA LEU A 95 12.94 5.89 -1.01
C LEU A 95 12.21 7.23 -1.08
N VAL A 96 12.76 8.25 -1.74
CA VAL A 96 12.07 9.53 -1.97
C VAL A 96 10.78 9.33 -2.76
N ALA A 97 10.82 8.53 -3.84
CA ALA A 97 9.63 8.21 -4.61
C ALA A 97 8.59 7.45 -3.76
N PHE A 98 9.04 6.50 -2.95
CA PHE A 98 8.22 5.74 -2.02
C PHE A 98 7.58 6.65 -0.94
N PHE A 99 8.37 7.50 -0.29
CA PHE A 99 7.88 8.43 0.72
C PHE A 99 6.87 9.43 0.17
N SER A 100 7.10 9.96 -1.03
CA SER A 100 6.15 10.90 -1.65
C SER A 100 4.77 10.26 -1.89
N THR A 101 4.72 8.95 -2.11
CA THR A 101 3.48 8.18 -2.24
C THR A 101 2.83 7.95 -0.88
N ILE A 102 3.60 7.49 0.11
CA ILE A 102 3.11 7.23 1.48
C ILE A 102 2.55 8.50 2.11
N GLU A 103 3.26 9.62 2.02
CA GLU A 103 2.84 10.90 2.60
C GLU A 103 1.48 11.38 2.07
N ARG A 104 1.16 11.06 0.83
CA ARG A 104 -0.14 11.40 0.22
C ARG A 104 -1.26 10.44 0.61
N MET A 105 -0.92 9.24 1.05
CA MET A 105 -1.89 8.23 1.47
C MET A 105 -2.22 8.29 2.96
N LEU A 106 -1.29 8.80 3.77
CA LEU A 106 -1.50 8.96 5.20
C LEU A 106 -2.48 10.12 5.48
N PRO A 107 -3.38 9.98 6.47
CA PRO A 107 -4.33 11.03 6.84
C PRO A 107 -3.67 12.22 7.55
N TYR A 108 -2.39 12.09 7.88
CA TYR A 108 -1.64 13.12 8.60
C TYR A 108 -0.98 14.09 7.62
N ARG A 109 -1.03 15.39 7.91
CA ARG A 109 -0.34 16.42 7.13
C ARG A 109 1.16 16.41 7.45
N LEU A 110 1.90 15.52 6.83
CA LEU A 110 3.36 15.36 7.04
C LEU A 110 4.20 16.42 6.32
N HIS A 111 3.58 17.34 5.56
CA HIS A 111 4.24 18.45 4.83
C HIS A 111 5.49 18.02 4.04
N HIS A 112 5.46 16.82 3.45
CA HIS A 112 6.56 16.22 2.69
C HIS A 112 7.87 16.03 3.50
N ALA A 113 7.76 15.86 4.83
CA ALA A 113 8.92 15.76 5.71
C ALA A 113 9.84 14.57 5.35
N PHE A 114 9.29 13.39 5.07
CA PHE A 114 10.09 12.22 4.68
C PHE A 114 10.74 12.41 3.31
N SER A 115 10.00 12.92 2.33
CA SER A 115 10.52 13.20 0.99
C SER A 115 11.63 14.24 1.00
N ILE A 116 11.47 15.34 1.77
CA ILE A 116 12.48 16.38 1.94
C ILE A 116 13.72 15.81 2.63
N THR A 117 13.54 15.02 3.69
CA THR A 117 14.64 14.37 4.40
C THR A 117 15.41 13.43 3.48
N GLY A 118 14.71 12.66 2.65
CA GLY A 118 15.33 11.80 1.64
C GLY A 118 16.16 12.60 0.62
N LEU A 119 15.60 13.69 0.07
CA LEU A 119 16.32 14.55 -0.87
C LEU A 119 17.55 15.21 -0.23
N ALA A 120 17.43 15.68 1.01
CA ALA A 120 18.56 16.22 1.77
C ALA A 120 19.65 15.16 1.99
N SER A 121 19.27 13.93 2.34
CA SER A 121 20.19 12.80 2.49
C SER A 121 20.88 12.44 1.17
N ALA A 122 20.18 12.51 0.03
CA ALA A 122 20.78 12.32 -1.29
C ALA A 122 21.84 13.38 -1.57
N GLY A 123 21.53 14.66 -1.32
CA GLY A 123 22.48 15.77 -1.45
C GLY A 123 23.70 15.58 -0.55
N LEU A 124 23.50 15.19 0.71
CA LEU A 124 24.58 14.89 1.64
C LEU A 124 25.46 13.73 1.16
N THR A 125 24.88 12.66 0.63
CA THR A 125 25.63 11.50 0.10
C THR A 125 26.58 11.90 -1.04
N ILE A 126 26.20 12.84 -1.91
CA ILE A 126 27.04 13.32 -3.01
C ILE A 126 28.28 14.05 -2.47
N VAL A 127 28.09 14.97 -1.52
CA VAL A 127 29.15 15.87 -1.04
C VAL A 127 29.98 15.28 0.10
N SER A 128 29.46 14.29 0.84
CA SER A 128 30.11 13.72 2.01
C SER A 128 31.37 12.94 1.65
N PRO A 129 32.46 13.08 2.42
CA PRO A 129 33.57 12.14 2.37
C PRO A 129 33.15 10.77 2.89
N ARG A 130 33.97 9.74 2.61
CA ARG A 130 33.64 8.32 2.90
C ARG A 130 33.17 8.08 4.34
N ASP A 131 33.86 8.66 5.30
CA ASP A 131 33.62 8.42 6.74
C ASP A 131 32.21 8.86 7.21
N TYR A 132 31.57 9.79 6.48
CA TYR A 132 30.24 10.30 6.82
C TYR A 132 29.11 9.65 6.02
N ILE A 133 29.41 8.94 4.93
CA ILE A 133 28.40 8.30 4.09
C ILE A 133 27.59 7.26 4.89
N GLU A 134 28.28 6.47 5.73
CA GLU A 134 27.62 5.46 6.58
C GLU A 134 26.67 6.11 7.61
N ALA A 135 27.06 7.23 8.20
CA ALA A 135 26.19 7.96 9.13
C ALA A 135 24.92 8.49 8.43
N VAL A 136 25.04 8.98 7.19
CA VAL A 136 23.89 9.40 6.37
C VAL A 136 23.01 8.19 6.05
N ALA A 137 23.62 7.05 5.70
CA ALA A 137 22.89 5.81 5.40
C ALA A 137 22.15 5.27 6.63
N LEU A 138 22.77 5.28 7.80
CA LEU A 138 22.12 4.86 9.04
C LEU A 138 20.94 5.79 9.39
N PHE A 139 21.14 7.10 9.25
CA PHE A 139 20.08 8.10 9.48
C PHE A 139 18.87 7.86 8.57
N ILE A 140 19.07 7.73 7.26
CA ILE A 140 17.96 7.50 6.32
C ILE A 140 17.30 6.14 6.54
N SER A 141 18.05 5.13 7.00
CA SER A 141 17.49 3.82 7.35
C SER A 141 16.53 3.90 8.53
N ILE A 142 16.86 4.68 9.56
CA ILE A 142 15.96 4.93 10.70
C ILE A 142 14.71 5.68 10.25
N VAL A 143 14.88 6.72 9.44
CA VAL A 143 13.75 7.47 8.86
C VAL A 143 12.85 6.57 8.03
N THR A 144 13.45 5.67 7.24
CA THR A 144 12.72 4.67 6.44
C THR A 144 11.93 3.72 7.32
N LEU A 145 12.55 3.18 8.37
CA LEU A 145 11.86 2.30 9.30
C LEU A 145 10.63 2.99 9.92
N ILE A 146 10.80 4.23 10.40
CA ILE A 146 9.71 5.01 10.97
C ILE A 146 8.60 5.24 9.93
N GLY A 147 8.93 5.71 8.73
CA GLY A 147 7.97 6.00 7.68
C GLY A 147 7.17 4.76 7.23
N VAL A 148 7.86 3.65 7.00
CA VAL A 148 7.24 2.38 6.62
C VAL A 148 6.37 1.83 7.75
N MET A 149 6.85 1.86 9.00
CA MET A 149 6.08 1.37 10.15
C MET A 149 4.84 2.21 10.41
N LEU A 150 4.89 3.53 10.24
CA LEU A 150 3.71 4.39 10.32
C LEU A 150 2.67 4.01 9.26
N PHE A 151 3.11 3.84 8.01
CA PHE A 151 2.24 3.44 6.89
C PHE A 151 1.61 2.07 7.12
N LEU A 152 2.41 1.06 7.48
CA LEU A 152 1.92 -0.29 7.70
C LEU A 152 0.99 -0.38 8.91
N THR A 153 1.31 0.33 10.01
CA THR A 153 0.45 0.40 11.19
C THR A 153 -0.89 1.06 10.86
N PHE A 154 -0.87 2.16 10.11
CA PHE A 154 -2.08 2.81 9.62
C PHE A 154 -2.89 1.85 8.75
N SER A 155 -2.25 1.15 7.81
CA SER A 155 -2.91 0.20 6.92
C SER A 155 -3.54 -0.96 7.69
N ILE A 156 -2.86 -1.54 8.71
CA ILE A 156 -3.41 -2.61 9.55
C ILE A 156 -4.63 -2.14 10.36
N ARG A 157 -4.59 -0.91 10.89
CA ARG A 157 -5.69 -0.38 11.70
C ARG A 157 -6.95 -0.10 10.89
N ASN A 158 -6.78 0.23 9.61
CA ASN A 158 -7.89 0.58 8.73
C ASN A 158 -8.39 -0.59 7.86
N THR A 159 -7.91 -1.80 8.11
CA THR A 159 -8.27 -2.99 7.35
C THR A 159 -8.72 -4.12 8.28
N SER A 160 -9.52 -5.05 7.77
CA SER A 160 -10.07 -6.20 8.51
C SER A 160 -9.94 -7.50 7.70
N GLY A 161 -10.18 -8.63 8.34
CA GLY A 161 -10.26 -9.94 7.68
C GLY A 161 -8.98 -10.36 6.95
N ALA A 162 -9.13 -10.86 5.72
CA ALA A 162 -8.05 -11.39 4.90
C ALA A 162 -7.01 -10.31 4.53
N VAL A 163 -7.46 -9.07 4.29
CA VAL A 163 -6.61 -7.92 3.96
C VAL A 163 -5.64 -7.62 5.11
N ARG A 164 -6.14 -7.60 6.35
CA ARG A 164 -5.29 -7.38 7.54
C ARG A 164 -4.22 -8.47 7.68
N ARG A 165 -4.58 -9.73 7.39
CA ARG A 165 -3.62 -10.86 7.43
C ARG A 165 -2.52 -10.67 6.38
N SER A 166 -2.87 -10.27 5.18
CA SER A 166 -1.93 -10.02 4.08
C SER A 166 -0.96 -8.87 4.41
N ILE A 167 -1.47 -7.74 4.96
CA ILE A 167 -0.62 -6.64 5.42
C ILE A 167 0.30 -7.11 6.56
N GLY A 168 -0.17 -7.98 7.46
CA GLY A 168 0.68 -8.60 8.49
C GLY A 168 1.86 -9.39 7.92
N GLN A 169 1.65 -10.12 6.83
CA GLN A 169 2.73 -10.81 6.11
C GLN A 169 3.72 -9.84 5.45
N ILE A 170 3.21 -8.74 4.87
CA ILE A 170 4.04 -7.64 4.34
C ILE A 170 4.92 -7.06 5.44
N VAL A 171 4.35 -6.78 6.63
CA VAL A 171 5.11 -6.29 7.80
C VAL A 171 6.19 -7.27 8.21
N ALA A 172 5.85 -8.56 8.33
CA ALA A 172 6.81 -9.58 8.73
C ALA A 172 7.97 -9.69 7.74
N GLY A 173 7.66 -9.76 6.43
CA GLY A 173 8.69 -9.80 5.38
C GLY A 173 9.58 -8.55 5.38
N PHE A 174 8.97 -7.36 5.54
CA PHE A 174 9.71 -6.11 5.64
C PHE A 174 10.65 -6.10 6.85
N LEU A 175 10.18 -6.48 8.04
CA LEU A 175 11.02 -6.48 9.26
C LEU A 175 12.18 -7.47 9.16
N ILE A 176 11.92 -8.68 8.64
CA ILE A 176 12.99 -9.68 8.40
C ILE A 176 14.01 -9.13 7.42
N GLY A 177 13.56 -8.58 6.30
CA GLY A 177 14.43 -7.97 5.29
C GLY A 177 15.21 -6.76 5.83
N PHE A 178 14.58 -5.94 6.67
CA PHE A 178 15.22 -4.77 7.28
C PHE A 178 16.30 -5.17 8.30
N VAL A 179 16.04 -6.18 9.13
CA VAL A 179 17.07 -6.77 10.02
C VAL A 179 18.23 -7.32 9.20
N GLY A 180 17.92 -8.01 8.08
CA GLY A 180 18.92 -8.47 7.13
C GLY A 180 19.75 -7.34 6.53
N PHE A 181 19.10 -6.22 6.15
CA PHE A 181 19.78 -5.04 5.63
C PHE A 181 20.73 -4.42 6.66
N LEU A 182 20.32 -4.30 7.93
CA LEU A 182 21.18 -3.82 9.00
C LEU A 182 22.38 -4.77 9.24
N GLY A 183 22.14 -6.10 9.19
CA GLY A 183 23.18 -7.11 9.32
C GLY A 183 24.25 -7.04 8.21
N ARG A 184 23.91 -6.48 7.04
CA ARG A 184 24.83 -6.23 5.90
C ARG A 184 25.54 -4.88 5.95
N SER A 185 25.40 -4.11 7.01
CA SER A 185 26.14 -2.85 7.13
C SER A 185 27.61 -3.09 7.44
N ASP A 186 28.47 -2.17 7.02
CA ASP A 186 29.91 -2.20 7.34
C ASP A 186 30.11 -2.21 8.86
N VAL A 187 29.27 -1.48 9.60
CA VAL A 187 29.26 -1.50 11.07
C VAL A 187 29.09 -2.93 11.60
N SER A 188 28.14 -3.68 11.06
CA SER A 188 27.90 -5.07 11.49
C SER A 188 29.07 -5.99 11.08
N TYR A 189 29.64 -5.76 9.92
CA TYR A 189 30.82 -6.51 9.46
C TYR A 189 32.03 -6.30 10.38
N TYR A 190 32.37 -5.04 10.69
CA TYR A 190 33.52 -4.74 11.57
C TYR A 190 33.30 -5.12 13.04
N ALA A 191 32.06 -5.05 13.53
CA ALA A 191 31.74 -5.38 14.91
C ALA A 191 31.56 -6.88 15.17
N LEU A 192 30.99 -7.62 14.23
CA LEU A 192 30.49 -9.00 14.42
C LEU A 192 31.05 -10.02 13.40
N GLY A 193 31.75 -9.54 12.38
CA GLY A 193 32.47 -10.38 11.41
C GLY A 193 31.63 -10.83 10.19
N GLU A 194 32.31 -11.54 9.28
CA GLU A 194 31.78 -11.97 7.97
C GLU A 194 30.53 -12.87 8.07
N LEU A 195 30.44 -13.70 9.10
CA LEU A 195 29.32 -14.62 9.28
C LEU A 195 28.01 -13.89 9.55
N ILE A 196 28.06 -12.81 10.31
CA ILE A 196 26.85 -11.99 10.59
C ILE A 196 26.43 -11.26 9.33
N TYR A 197 27.37 -10.77 8.52
CA TYR A 197 27.08 -10.17 7.23
C TYR A 197 26.39 -11.17 6.28
N ALA A 198 26.93 -12.40 6.16
CA ALA A 198 26.33 -13.47 5.37
C ALA A 198 24.93 -13.86 5.87
N PHE A 199 24.75 -13.95 7.19
CA PHE A 199 23.45 -14.21 7.81
C PHE A 199 22.46 -13.06 7.51
N GLY A 200 22.92 -11.81 7.59
CA GLY A 200 22.14 -10.63 7.20
C GLY A 200 21.67 -10.70 5.74
N ALA A 201 22.57 -11.08 4.82
CA ALA A 201 22.23 -11.27 3.41
C ALA A 201 21.19 -12.40 3.22
N ALA A 202 21.31 -13.52 3.93
CA ALA A 202 20.31 -14.59 3.90
C ALA A 202 18.95 -14.15 4.44
N LEU A 203 18.90 -13.43 5.56
CA LEU A 203 17.67 -12.85 6.10
C LEU A 203 17.02 -11.87 5.12
N MET A 204 17.83 -11.09 4.41
CA MET A 204 17.33 -10.15 3.41
C MET A 204 16.67 -10.87 2.23
N VAL A 205 17.27 -11.99 1.74
CA VAL A 205 16.64 -12.83 0.71
C VAL A 205 15.31 -13.41 1.20
N ILE A 206 15.28 -13.97 2.41
CA ILE A 206 14.07 -14.53 3.02
C ILE A 206 12.99 -13.44 3.17
N GLY A 207 13.38 -12.29 3.68
CA GLY A 207 12.50 -11.14 3.82
C GLY A 207 11.91 -10.68 2.48
N LEU A 208 12.74 -10.59 1.42
CA LEU A 208 12.30 -10.24 0.07
C LEU A 208 11.30 -11.25 -0.50
N ILE A 209 11.52 -12.55 -0.29
CA ILE A 209 10.61 -13.60 -0.78
C ILE A 209 9.25 -13.49 -0.07
N ILE A 210 9.24 -13.41 1.27
CA ILE A 210 8.00 -13.30 2.05
C ILE A 210 7.27 -12.02 1.69
N PHE A 211 7.98 -10.91 1.66
CA PHE A 211 7.45 -9.58 1.35
C PHE A 211 6.89 -9.53 -0.06
N GLY A 212 7.66 -10.01 -1.05
CA GLY A 212 7.26 -10.02 -2.45
C GLY A 212 6.06 -10.92 -2.71
N TYR A 213 6.04 -12.12 -2.13
CA TYR A 213 4.87 -13.01 -2.20
C TYR A 213 3.62 -12.33 -1.64
N ALA A 214 3.74 -11.74 -0.45
CA ALA A 214 2.63 -11.03 0.18
C ALA A 214 2.15 -9.83 -0.65
N LEU A 215 3.04 -9.06 -1.27
CA LEU A 215 2.70 -7.94 -2.14
C LEU A 215 1.96 -8.38 -3.41
N ILE A 216 2.46 -9.42 -4.09
CA ILE A 216 1.88 -9.88 -5.36
C ILE A 216 0.52 -10.53 -5.13
N MET A 217 0.39 -11.33 -4.07
CA MET A 217 -0.83 -12.07 -3.76
C MET A 217 -1.88 -11.24 -3.00
N SER A 218 -1.53 -10.03 -2.59
CA SER A 218 -2.43 -9.18 -1.81
C SER A 218 -3.31 -8.33 -2.72
N PRO A 219 -4.64 -8.54 -2.73
CA PRO A 219 -5.58 -7.57 -3.29
C PRO A 219 -5.56 -6.25 -2.51
N ALA A 220 -5.00 -6.26 -1.28
CA ALA A 220 -5.00 -5.16 -0.34
C ALA A 220 -4.33 -3.87 -0.84
N LEU A 221 -3.34 -3.98 -1.73
CA LEU A 221 -2.67 -2.79 -2.27
C LEU A 221 -3.55 -1.99 -3.22
N ASP A 222 -4.45 -2.66 -3.96
CA ASP A 222 -5.42 -2.01 -4.82
C ASP A 222 -6.56 -1.38 -4.01
N GLU A 223 -6.81 -1.92 -2.82
CA GLU A 223 -7.90 -1.49 -1.95
C GLU A 223 -7.51 -0.37 -0.97
N LEU A 224 -6.21 -0.03 -0.83
CA LEU A 224 -5.78 1.02 0.11
C LEU A 224 -6.30 2.43 -0.27
N ASP A 225 -6.66 2.65 -1.53
CA ASP A 225 -7.25 3.91 -2.01
C ASP A 225 -8.79 3.90 -2.02
N TRP A 226 -9.44 2.95 -1.32
CA TRP A 226 -10.88 2.74 -1.34
C TRP A 226 -11.69 4.02 -1.06
N ARG A 227 -11.23 4.89 -0.14
CA ARG A 227 -11.89 6.17 0.13
C ARG A 227 -11.98 7.08 -1.08
N GLN A 228 -10.99 7.00 -2.00
CA GLN A 228 -10.98 7.79 -3.23
C GLN A 228 -11.93 7.22 -4.29
N GLN A 229 -12.40 6.00 -4.12
CA GLN A 229 -13.32 5.35 -5.03
C GLN A 229 -14.79 5.63 -4.68
N LEU A 230 -15.08 6.09 -3.47
CA LEU A 230 -16.42 6.44 -3.02
C LEU A 230 -16.98 7.59 -3.86
N VAL A 231 -18.25 7.45 -4.28
CA VAL A 231 -18.99 8.46 -5.04
C VAL A 231 -20.21 8.90 -4.26
N GLU A 232 -21.16 7.98 -4.02
CA GLU A 232 -22.43 8.27 -3.38
C GLU A 232 -22.91 7.09 -2.55
N LEU A 233 -23.66 7.37 -1.49
CA LEU A 233 -24.35 6.39 -0.66
C LEU A 233 -25.84 6.73 -0.62
N TYR A 234 -26.67 5.73 -0.90
CA TYR A 234 -28.12 5.80 -0.82
C TYR A 234 -28.65 4.81 0.21
N ILE A 235 -29.70 5.18 0.92
CA ILE A 235 -30.54 4.26 1.68
C ILE A 235 -31.91 4.33 1.04
N ILE A 236 -32.37 3.17 0.56
CA ILE A 236 -33.59 3.03 -0.21
C ILE A 236 -34.50 2.04 0.52
N GLN A 237 -35.69 2.47 0.91
CA GLN A 237 -36.70 1.60 1.49
C GLN A 237 -37.25 0.65 0.43
N GLU A 238 -37.80 -0.49 0.83
CA GLU A 238 -38.57 -1.36 -0.04
C GLU A 238 -39.67 -0.58 -0.75
N GLY A 239 -39.74 -0.71 -2.09
CA GLY A 239 -40.63 0.12 -2.91
C GLY A 239 -39.96 1.35 -3.54
N GLY A 240 -38.68 1.58 -3.31
CA GLY A 240 -37.89 2.59 -4.02
C GLY A 240 -37.90 3.98 -3.42
N LEU A 241 -38.43 4.15 -2.20
CA LEU A 241 -38.45 5.44 -1.53
C LEU A 241 -37.05 5.77 -0.99
N LEU A 242 -36.53 6.95 -1.35
CA LEU A 242 -35.25 7.45 -0.85
C LEU A 242 -35.39 7.90 0.61
N VAL A 243 -34.65 7.26 1.52
CA VAL A 243 -34.60 7.57 2.96
C VAL A 243 -33.45 8.53 3.28
N PHE A 244 -32.27 8.28 2.69
CA PHE A 244 -31.09 9.07 2.93
C PHE A 244 -30.13 9.03 1.71
N HIS A 245 -29.41 10.13 1.52
CA HIS A 245 -28.41 10.24 0.49
C HIS A 245 -27.19 11.03 1.01
N HIS A 246 -26.00 10.58 0.61
CA HIS A 246 -24.73 11.23 0.95
C HIS A 246 -23.76 11.22 -0.24
N HIS A 247 -23.25 12.42 -0.57
CA HIS A 247 -22.21 12.59 -1.58
C HIS A 247 -20.82 12.56 -0.91
N PHE A 248 -19.93 11.69 -1.37
CA PHE A 248 -18.52 11.71 -0.99
C PHE A 248 -17.68 12.64 -1.87
N LYS A 249 -18.18 12.96 -3.07
CA LYS A 249 -17.57 13.88 -4.04
C LYS A 249 -18.63 14.74 -4.68
N GLU A 250 -18.27 15.97 -5.02
CA GLU A 250 -19.13 16.83 -5.87
C GLU A 250 -19.28 16.15 -7.23
N VAL A 251 -20.46 15.69 -7.54
CA VAL A 251 -20.89 15.14 -8.83
C VAL A 251 -21.96 16.09 -9.40
N GLN A 252 -22.10 16.12 -10.73
CA GLN A 252 -23.15 16.89 -11.41
C GLN A 252 -24.53 16.59 -10.79
N ASP A 253 -25.38 17.61 -10.75
CA ASP A 253 -26.75 17.57 -10.22
C ASP A 253 -27.56 16.44 -10.89
N ILE A 254 -27.55 15.26 -10.28
CA ILE A 254 -28.37 14.12 -10.66
C ILE A 254 -29.58 14.11 -9.74
N ASP A 255 -30.77 13.93 -10.26
CA ASP A 255 -31.99 13.79 -9.47
C ASP A 255 -31.89 12.52 -8.60
N GLN A 256 -31.69 12.71 -7.30
CA GLN A 256 -31.44 11.67 -6.31
C GLN A 256 -32.62 10.73 -6.15
N VAL A 257 -33.85 11.26 -6.28
CA VAL A 257 -35.09 10.48 -6.15
C VAL A 257 -35.26 9.59 -7.38
N LEU A 258 -35.00 10.14 -8.58
CA LEU A 258 -35.05 9.37 -9.82
C LEU A 258 -33.99 8.26 -9.83
N THR A 259 -32.79 8.55 -9.32
CA THR A 259 -31.71 7.57 -9.20
C THR A 259 -32.08 6.44 -8.24
N ALA A 260 -32.63 6.75 -7.07
CA ALA A 260 -33.08 5.75 -6.09
C ALA A 260 -34.19 4.86 -6.67
N ALA A 261 -35.18 5.46 -7.34
CA ALA A 261 -36.25 4.72 -8.01
C ALA A 261 -35.73 3.81 -9.13
N GLY A 262 -34.77 4.31 -9.94
CA GLY A 262 -34.12 3.53 -10.99
C GLY A 262 -33.35 2.34 -10.44
N ILE A 263 -32.56 2.52 -9.38
CA ILE A 263 -31.80 1.46 -8.71
C ILE A 263 -32.75 0.38 -8.15
N SER A 264 -33.82 0.79 -7.48
CA SER A 264 -34.84 -0.13 -6.95
C SER A 264 -35.54 -0.92 -8.07
N GLY A 265 -35.87 -0.25 -9.19
CA GLY A 265 -36.46 -0.91 -10.36
C GLY A 265 -35.53 -1.98 -10.96
N VAL A 266 -34.24 -1.68 -11.09
CA VAL A 266 -33.22 -2.64 -11.56
C VAL A 266 -33.11 -3.81 -10.59
N GLN A 267 -33.06 -3.57 -9.28
CA GLN A 267 -33.01 -4.63 -8.26
C GLN A 267 -34.24 -5.56 -8.36
N SER A 268 -35.44 -5.00 -8.44
CA SER A 268 -36.70 -5.79 -8.57
C SER A 268 -36.70 -6.60 -9.85
N LEU A 269 -36.24 -6.03 -10.97
CA LEU A 269 -36.12 -6.73 -12.25
C LEU A 269 -35.22 -7.96 -12.17
N PHE A 270 -34.03 -7.78 -11.55
CA PHE A 270 -33.08 -8.89 -11.40
C PHE A 270 -33.58 -9.97 -10.44
N GLN A 271 -34.28 -9.63 -9.36
CA GLN A 271 -34.91 -10.59 -8.47
C GLN A 271 -35.95 -11.42 -9.21
N GLU A 272 -36.79 -10.79 -10.05
CA GLU A 272 -37.77 -11.48 -10.85
C GLU A 272 -37.13 -12.43 -11.89
N ILE A 273 -36.06 -11.98 -12.59
CA ILE A 273 -35.37 -12.76 -13.60
C ILE A 273 -34.64 -13.96 -12.98
N THR A 274 -33.98 -13.78 -11.87
CA THR A 274 -33.16 -14.83 -11.25
C THR A 274 -33.95 -15.73 -10.35
N ARG A 275 -35.16 -15.33 -9.95
CA ARG A 275 -35.98 -15.99 -8.93
C ARG A 275 -35.22 -16.29 -7.65
N SER A 276 -34.21 -15.49 -7.37
CA SER A 276 -33.34 -15.62 -6.19
C SER A 276 -33.89 -14.74 -5.09
N GLU A 277 -34.05 -15.28 -3.90
CA GLU A 277 -34.31 -14.50 -2.68
C GLU A 277 -33.04 -13.76 -2.20
N GLU A 278 -31.86 -14.19 -2.68
CA GLU A 278 -30.61 -13.49 -2.45
C GLU A 278 -30.58 -12.21 -3.31
N GLY A 279 -30.47 -11.06 -2.65
CA GLY A 279 -30.39 -9.75 -3.32
C GLY A 279 -29.12 -9.60 -4.15
N LEU A 280 -29.13 -8.61 -5.05
CA LEU A 280 -27.95 -8.22 -5.80
C LEU A 280 -26.85 -7.71 -4.84
N ASN A 281 -25.63 -8.19 -5.02
CA ASN A 281 -24.49 -7.71 -4.23
C ASN A 281 -23.69 -6.64 -4.97
N VAL A 282 -23.44 -6.81 -6.27
CA VAL A 282 -22.68 -5.88 -7.12
C VAL A 282 -23.26 -5.82 -8.52
N VAL A 283 -23.36 -4.61 -9.07
CA VAL A 283 -23.76 -4.37 -10.46
C VAL A 283 -22.77 -3.38 -11.08
N SER A 284 -22.18 -3.74 -12.23
CA SER A 284 -21.25 -2.88 -12.96
C SER A 284 -22.00 -2.10 -14.05
N ILE A 285 -21.88 -0.77 -14.05
CA ILE A 285 -22.49 0.11 -15.05
C ILE A 285 -21.44 1.11 -15.54
N GLY A 286 -20.90 0.88 -16.73
CA GLY A 286 -19.85 1.73 -17.29
C GLY A 286 -18.61 1.78 -16.40
N ASP A 287 -18.24 2.96 -15.92
CA ASP A 287 -17.09 3.19 -15.06
C ASP A 287 -17.43 3.13 -13.55
N TYR A 288 -18.64 2.71 -13.21
CA TYR A 288 -19.14 2.67 -11.84
C TYR A 288 -19.59 1.27 -11.45
N GLU A 289 -19.36 0.98 -10.17
CA GLU A 289 -19.81 -0.24 -9.51
C GLU A 289 -20.84 0.15 -8.44
N ILE A 290 -21.98 -0.51 -8.48
CA ILE A 290 -23.06 -0.31 -7.50
C ILE A 290 -23.04 -1.51 -6.56
N LEU A 291 -22.74 -1.26 -5.29
CA LEU A 291 -22.66 -2.26 -4.24
C LEU A 291 -23.90 -2.17 -3.37
N PHE A 292 -24.52 -3.33 -3.12
CA PHE A 292 -25.76 -3.45 -2.34
C PHE A 292 -25.45 -4.16 -1.01
N ALA A 293 -26.07 -3.68 0.06
CA ALA A 293 -26.20 -4.41 1.31
C ALA A 293 -27.65 -4.29 1.79
N HIS A 294 -28.24 -5.41 2.19
CA HIS A 294 -29.66 -5.52 2.53
C HIS A 294 -29.84 -5.51 4.03
N GLY A 295 -30.71 -4.58 4.53
CA GLY A 295 -31.25 -4.54 5.87
C GLY A 295 -32.63 -5.22 5.93
N GLY A 296 -33.34 -5.03 7.05
CA GLY A 296 -34.66 -5.62 7.27
C GLY A 296 -35.74 -5.15 6.29
N SER A 297 -35.87 -3.80 6.11
CA SER A 297 -36.90 -3.16 5.26
C SER A 297 -36.32 -2.12 4.31
N PHE A 298 -35.00 -2.16 4.10
CA PHE A 298 -34.27 -1.21 3.26
C PHE A 298 -33.03 -1.85 2.65
N SER A 299 -32.48 -1.19 1.65
CA SER A 299 -31.15 -1.51 1.07
C SER A 299 -30.25 -0.30 1.16
N SER A 300 -29.00 -0.52 1.58
CA SER A 300 -27.93 0.45 1.44
C SER A 300 -27.22 0.22 0.10
N VAL A 301 -27.08 1.27 -0.67
CA VAL A 301 -26.50 1.23 -2.01
C VAL A 301 -25.33 2.20 -2.08
N LEU A 302 -24.15 1.66 -2.31
CA LEU A 302 -22.92 2.45 -2.47
C LEU A 302 -22.52 2.47 -3.93
N ILE A 303 -22.43 3.66 -4.50
CA ILE A 303 -21.84 3.87 -5.82
C ILE A 303 -20.36 4.15 -5.64
N SER A 304 -19.53 3.37 -6.31
CA SER A 304 -18.08 3.50 -6.31
C SER A 304 -17.50 3.33 -7.70
N ARG A 305 -16.25 3.73 -7.90
CA ARG A 305 -15.55 3.50 -9.17
C ARG A 305 -14.97 2.09 -9.31
N LYS A 306 -14.88 1.34 -8.20
CA LYS A 306 -14.38 -0.03 -8.16
C LYS A 306 -15.07 -0.82 -7.07
N ALA A 307 -15.43 -2.06 -7.35
CA ALA A 307 -16.00 -2.98 -6.36
C ALA A 307 -14.89 -3.63 -5.51
N TYR A 308 -14.34 -2.87 -4.58
CA TYR A 308 -13.38 -3.42 -3.64
C TYR A 308 -14.06 -4.28 -2.56
N HIS A 309 -13.38 -5.33 -2.14
CA HIS A 309 -13.91 -6.21 -1.08
C HIS A 309 -14.10 -5.46 0.25
N ILE A 310 -13.22 -4.50 0.53
CA ILE A 310 -13.36 -3.64 1.71
C ILE A 310 -14.63 -2.78 1.64
N LEU A 311 -15.03 -2.32 0.45
CA LEU A 311 -16.25 -1.53 0.27
C LEU A 311 -17.51 -2.36 0.54
N LEU A 312 -17.56 -3.61 0.07
CA LEU A 312 -18.65 -4.54 0.39
C LEU A 312 -18.77 -4.73 1.91
N SER A 313 -17.63 -4.98 2.58
CA SER A 313 -17.62 -5.13 4.03
C SER A 313 -18.06 -3.85 4.76
N LYS A 314 -17.67 -2.67 4.24
CA LYS A 314 -18.03 -1.37 4.83
C LYS A 314 -19.51 -1.03 4.64
N VAL A 315 -20.06 -1.32 3.47
CA VAL A 315 -21.51 -1.14 3.22
C VAL A 315 -22.32 -2.06 4.12
N GLN A 316 -21.90 -3.31 4.28
CA GLN A 316 -22.56 -4.23 5.20
C GLN A 316 -22.46 -3.75 6.67
N GLU A 317 -21.27 -3.33 7.13
CA GLU A 317 -21.06 -2.76 8.46
C GLU A 317 -21.96 -1.54 8.70
N PHE A 318 -22.08 -0.67 7.69
CA PHE A 318 -22.94 0.50 7.73
C PHE A 318 -24.41 0.09 7.85
N THR A 319 -24.85 -0.86 7.00
CA THR A 319 -26.23 -1.37 6.98
C THR A 319 -26.63 -1.97 8.31
N ASP A 320 -25.75 -2.81 8.89
CA ASP A 320 -26.02 -3.45 10.20
C ASP A 320 -26.16 -2.41 11.31
N LYS A 321 -25.27 -1.40 11.34
CA LYS A 321 -25.35 -0.31 12.32
C LYS A 321 -26.57 0.58 12.11
N PHE A 322 -26.91 0.87 10.86
CA PHE A 322 -28.06 1.68 10.50
C PHE A 322 -29.36 0.96 10.88
N ASP A 323 -29.46 -0.32 10.60
CA ASP A 323 -30.64 -1.14 10.97
C ASP A 323 -30.84 -1.18 12.49
N LEU A 324 -29.76 -1.33 13.25
CA LEU A 324 -29.79 -1.33 14.71
C LEU A 324 -30.33 0.00 15.28
N ILE A 325 -29.96 1.12 14.67
CA ILE A 325 -30.31 2.47 15.20
C ILE A 325 -31.64 2.97 14.63
N PHE A 326 -31.87 2.78 13.33
CA PHE A 326 -32.97 3.40 12.59
C PHE A 326 -34.00 2.40 12.06
N GLY A 327 -33.79 1.09 12.16
CA GLY A 327 -34.72 0.06 11.67
C GLY A 327 -36.16 0.28 12.11
N PRO A 328 -36.45 0.48 13.42
CA PRO A 328 -37.81 0.77 13.90
C PRO A 328 -38.43 2.08 13.36
N ILE A 329 -37.61 3.05 12.93
CA ILE A 329 -38.04 4.30 12.35
C ILE A 329 -38.40 4.14 10.88
N ILE A 330 -37.61 3.34 10.13
CA ILE A 330 -37.84 3.07 8.71
C ILE A 330 -39.19 2.36 8.49
N GLU A 331 -39.55 1.42 9.34
CA GLU A 331 -40.85 0.72 9.22
C GLU A 331 -42.05 1.68 9.25
N ARG A 332 -41.89 2.85 9.85
CA ARG A 332 -42.93 3.91 10.00
C ARG A 332 -42.66 5.14 9.15
N PHE A 333 -41.67 5.04 8.23
CA PHE A 333 -41.21 6.19 7.45
C PHE A 333 -42.27 6.63 6.43
N GLU A 334 -42.75 7.85 6.55
CA GLU A 334 -43.74 8.49 5.67
C GLU A 334 -43.16 9.63 4.81
N GLY A 335 -41.79 9.67 4.65
CA GLY A 335 -41.12 10.61 3.75
C GLY A 335 -40.44 11.81 4.41
N SER A 336 -40.35 11.88 5.75
CA SER A 336 -39.69 12.98 6.46
C SER A 336 -38.19 12.75 6.63
N LEU A 337 -37.36 13.32 5.76
CA LEU A 337 -35.89 13.17 5.78
C LEU A 337 -35.22 13.75 7.05
N ARG A 338 -35.92 14.56 7.86
CA ARG A 338 -35.31 15.21 9.04
C ARG A 338 -34.93 14.23 10.15
N GLU A 339 -35.60 13.08 10.23
CA GLU A 339 -35.37 12.06 11.25
C GLU A 339 -34.01 11.37 11.06
N PHE A 340 -33.43 11.47 9.86
CA PHE A 340 -32.17 10.86 9.49
C PHE A 340 -30.97 11.82 9.46
N SER A 341 -31.11 13.01 10.07
CA SER A 341 -29.99 14.00 10.08
C SER A 341 -28.72 13.48 10.77
N SER A 342 -28.84 12.62 11.79
CA SER A 342 -27.70 12.01 12.49
C SER A 342 -27.01 10.89 11.71
N VAL A 343 -27.57 10.45 10.59
CA VAL A 343 -26.95 9.43 9.72
C VAL A 343 -25.60 9.92 9.14
N HIS A 344 -25.41 11.22 8.99
CA HIS A 344 -24.12 11.79 8.56
C HIS A 344 -22.97 11.44 9.51
N GLU A 345 -23.23 11.39 10.83
CA GLU A 345 -22.24 10.98 11.83
C GLU A 345 -21.91 9.47 11.69
N LEU A 346 -22.93 8.66 11.41
CA LEU A 346 -22.73 7.23 11.17
C LEU A 346 -21.91 7.00 9.91
N VAL A 347 -22.20 7.72 8.81
CA VAL A 347 -21.39 7.66 7.57
C VAL A 347 -19.94 8.02 7.88
N ALA A 348 -19.67 9.13 8.57
CA ALA A 348 -18.32 9.55 8.94
C ALA A 348 -17.59 8.54 9.86
N SER A 349 -18.32 7.72 10.63
CA SER A 349 -17.75 6.69 11.50
C SER A 349 -17.35 5.40 10.77
N VAL A 350 -17.99 5.12 9.62
CA VAL A 350 -17.79 3.87 8.86
C VAL A 350 -16.89 4.12 7.66
N PHE A 351 -17.12 5.20 6.92
CA PHE A 351 -16.39 5.59 5.71
C PHE A 351 -15.40 6.72 5.98
#